data_f5fed36869ae632da98765d36d6f4773
#
_entry.id   f5fed36869ae632da98765d36d6f4773
#
_cell.length_a   1.000
_cell.length_b   1.000
_cell.length_c   1.000
_cell.angle_alpha   90.00
_cell.angle_beta   90.00
_cell.angle_gamma   90.00
#
_symmetry.space_group_name_H-M   'P 1'
#
loop_
_entity.id
_entity.type
_entity.pdbx_description
1 polymer ?
#
loop_
_entity_poly.entity_id
_entity_poly.type
_entity_poly.pdbx_seq_one_letter_code
_entity_poly.pdbx_strand_id
1 'polypeptide(L)'
;MKEFSGRIAVVTGGGTGMGRELVRQLIAEGCHVATCDVSAPAMAETRRLCETAQMPQGVRLTTHLADVSRETDVQRFRDETAQQHATDKIHLLFNNAGIGGGGSLFTSSREEWERTFNICWGGVYFCTRIFLPLLQKADQGHIVNTSSVNGFWASLGPVMPHTAYSAAKFAVKGFTEALITDLRLNAPHIRCSVVMPGHIGTSIVSNSRKIITGSTADELSPAEIAQARVRIAAMGMDATKLSDADI
;
A
#
# COMPACT_ATOMS: atom_id res chain seq x y z
N MET A 1 -18.88 4.33 -8.63
CA MET A 1 -18.41 5.64 -9.10
C MET A 1 -17.97 5.48 -10.56
N LYS A 2 -18.39 6.36 -11.46
CA LYS A 2 -18.02 6.29 -12.89
C LYS A 2 -17.17 7.47 -13.32
N GLU A 3 -17.19 8.54 -12.55
CA GLU A 3 -16.43 9.78 -12.81
C GLU A 3 -15.62 10.17 -11.59
N PHE A 4 -14.38 10.53 -11.82
CA PHE A 4 -13.43 10.91 -10.77
C PHE A 4 -13.17 12.42 -10.72
N SER A 5 -13.54 13.16 -11.77
CA SER A 5 -13.34 14.62 -11.84
C SER A 5 -14.01 15.34 -10.68
N GLY A 6 -13.26 16.21 -10.01
CA GLY A 6 -13.71 16.96 -8.82
C GLY A 6 -13.88 16.12 -7.54
N ARG A 7 -13.62 14.81 -7.59
CA ARG A 7 -13.62 13.95 -6.40
C ARG A 7 -12.31 14.10 -5.63
N ILE A 8 -12.31 13.67 -4.36
CA ILE A 8 -11.11 13.67 -3.51
C ILE A 8 -10.79 12.24 -3.15
N ALA A 9 -9.58 11.81 -3.49
CA ALA A 9 -9.05 10.49 -3.18
C ALA A 9 -7.91 10.58 -2.16
N VAL A 10 -7.87 9.61 -1.26
CA VAL A 10 -6.76 9.35 -0.35
C VAL A 10 -6.09 8.05 -0.81
N VAL A 11 -4.77 8.07 -1.02
CA VAL A 11 -3.97 6.92 -1.44
C VAL A 11 -2.82 6.72 -0.46
N THR A 12 -2.74 5.56 0.19
CA THR A 12 -1.60 5.24 1.04
C THR A 12 -0.54 4.48 0.25
N GLY A 13 0.75 4.72 0.55
CA GLY A 13 1.87 4.13 -0.19
C GLY A 13 2.01 4.68 -1.61
N GLY A 14 1.77 5.98 -1.80
CA GLY A 14 1.79 6.62 -3.12
C GLY A 14 3.17 7.01 -3.63
N GLY A 15 4.23 6.70 -2.89
CA GLY A 15 5.61 7.01 -3.28
C GLY A 15 6.16 6.13 -4.41
N THR A 16 5.71 4.89 -4.52
CA THR A 16 6.23 3.93 -5.51
C THR A 16 5.15 2.94 -6.00
N GLY A 17 5.51 2.13 -6.99
CA GLY A 17 4.73 0.98 -7.45
C GLY A 17 3.27 1.30 -7.79
N MET A 18 2.36 0.42 -7.37
CA MET A 18 0.93 0.57 -7.66
C MET A 18 0.33 1.86 -7.08
N GLY A 19 0.76 2.27 -5.87
CA GLY A 19 0.27 3.49 -5.25
C GLY A 19 0.61 4.74 -6.06
N ARG A 20 1.84 4.83 -6.57
CA ARG A 20 2.26 5.89 -7.48
C ARG A 20 1.39 5.93 -8.74
N GLU A 21 1.16 4.78 -9.37
CA GLU A 21 0.35 4.73 -10.58
C GLU A 21 -1.12 5.06 -10.32
N LEU A 22 -1.68 4.65 -9.17
CA LEU A 22 -3.01 5.09 -8.75
C LEU A 22 -3.09 6.62 -8.60
N VAL A 23 -2.10 7.23 -7.95
CA VAL A 23 -2.04 8.71 -7.82
C VAL A 23 -2.01 9.36 -9.19
N ARG A 24 -1.13 8.90 -10.10
CA ARG A 24 -0.98 9.46 -11.45
C ARG A 24 -2.26 9.36 -12.27
N GLN A 25 -2.91 8.19 -12.26
CA GLN A 25 -4.15 7.95 -13.00
C GLN A 25 -5.30 8.77 -12.45
N LEU A 26 -5.47 8.81 -11.12
CA LEU A 26 -6.52 9.63 -10.50
C LEU A 26 -6.36 11.12 -10.80
N ILE A 27 -5.13 11.63 -10.75
CA ILE A 27 -4.83 13.02 -11.14
C ILE A 27 -5.19 13.25 -12.62
N ALA A 28 -4.81 12.36 -13.52
CA ALA A 28 -5.13 12.48 -14.95
C ALA A 28 -6.64 12.48 -15.22
N GLU A 29 -7.43 11.76 -14.39
CA GLU A 29 -8.90 11.74 -14.45
C GLU A 29 -9.56 12.95 -13.74
N GLY A 30 -8.77 13.95 -13.34
CA GLY A 30 -9.30 15.18 -12.71
C GLY A 30 -9.66 15.03 -11.22
N CYS A 31 -9.21 13.96 -10.56
CA CYS A 31 -9.43 13.75 -9.14
C CYS A 31 -8.38 14.52 -8.30
N HIS A 32 -8.80 15.18 -7.22
CA HIS A 32 -7.88 15.69 -6.22
C HIS A 32 -7.34 14.52 -5.40
N VAL A 33 -6.03 14.50 -5.14
CA VAL A 33 -5.40 13.39 -4.43
C VAL A 33 -4.59 13.86 -3.23
N ALA A 34 -4.85 13.28 -2.06
CA ALA A 34 -3.95 13.29 -0.92
C ALA A 34 -3.26 11.92 -0.83
N THR A 35 -1.94 11.90 -0.79
CA THR A 35 -1.19 10.65 -0.70
C THR A 35 -0.16 10.69 0.41
N CYS A 36 0.08 9.55 1.05
CA CYS A 36 1.15 9.41 2.03
C CYS A 36 2.10 8.26 1.70
N ASP A 37 3.32 8.39 2.20
CA ASP A 37 4.37 7.36 2.18
C ASP A 37 5.36 7.64 3.30
N VAL A 38 6.20 6.68 3.64
CA VAL A 38 7.33 6.86 4.58
C VAL A 38 8.55 7.48 3.91
N SER A 39 8.58 7.55 2.58
CA SER A 39 9.70 8.06 1.77
C SER A 39 9.37 9.40 1.14
N ALA A 40 9.88 10.49 1.73
CA ALA A 40 9.75 11.83 1.16
C ALA A 40 10.35 11.95 -0.26
N PRO A 41 11.54 11.38 -0.58
CA PRO A 41 12.05 11.40 -1.95
C PRO A 41 11.15 10.68 -2.96
N ALA A 42 10.58 9.53 -2.58
CA ALA A 42 9.68 8.79 -3.46
C ALA A 42 8.37 9.57 -3.75
N MET A 43 7.85 10.30 -2.76
CA MET A 43 6.69 11.17 -2.95
C MET A 43 7.01 12.40 -3.79
N ALA A 44 8.20 13.00 -3.64
CA ALA A 44 8.65 14.09 -4.49
C ALA A 44 8.73 13.67 -5.96
N GLU A 45 9.22 12.46 -6.22
CA GLU A 45 9.23 11.88 -7.57
C GLU A 45 7.82 11.63 -8.11
N THR A 46 6.91 11.11 -7.30
CA THR A 46 5.51 10.95 -7.71
C THR A 46 4.87 12.29 -8.09
N ARG A 47 5.10 13.34 -7.30
CA ARG A 47 4.65 14.70 -7.61
C ARG A 47 5.24 15.20 -8.92
N ARG A 48 6.56 15.09 -9.09
CA ARG A 48 7.26 15.49 -10.32
C ARG A 48 6.70 14.81 -11.55
N LEU A 49 6.41 13.50 -11.47
CA LEU A 49 5.82 12.74 -12.58
C LEU A 49 4.39 13.21 -12.93
N CYS A 50 3.58 13.56 -11.93
CA CYS A 50 2.24 14.14 -12.18
C CYS A 50 2.35 15.51 -12.84
N GLU A 51 3.24 16.38 -12.36
CA GLU A 51 3.46 17.72 -12.91
C GLU A 51 3.99 17.67 -14.35
N THR A 52 4.94 16.76 -14.64
CA THR A 52 5.48 16.54 -15.99
C THR A 52 4.40 16.02 -16.96
N ALA A 53 3.46 15.22 -16.48
CA ALA A 53 2.33 14.75 -17.29
C ALA A 53 1.21 15.80 -17.47
N GLN A 54 1.43 17.05 -17.10
CA GLN A 54 0.49 18.16 -17.20
C GLN A 54 -0.81 17.90 -16.43
N MET A 55 -0.74 18.00 -15.11
CA MET A 55 -1.92 17.90 -14.25
C MET A 55 -3.06 18.80 -14.77
N PRO A 56 -4.31 18.30 -14.82
CA PRO A 56 -5.44 19.13 -15.23
C PRO A 56 -5.56 20.38 -14.33
N GLN A 57 -5.97 21.50 -14.96
CA GLN A 57 -6.09 22.77 -14.24
C GLN A 57 -7.07 22.65 -13.06
N GLY A 58 -6.65 23.17 -11.90
CA GLY A 58 -7.44 23.14 -10.67
C GLY A 58 -7.36 21.83 -9.88
N VAL A 59 -6.78 20.76 -10.42
CA VAL A 59 -6.55 19.52 -9.68
C VAL A 59 -5.45 19.72 -8.64
N ARG A 60 -5.65 19.18 -7.45
CA ARG A 60 -4.73 19.31 -6.32
C ARG A 60 -4.13 17.96 -5.94
N LEU A 61 -2.80 17.93 -5.82
CA LEU A 61 -2.04 16.81 -5.25
C LEU A 61 -1.35 17.27 -3.97
N THR A 62 -1.61 16.59 -2.86
CA THR A 62 -0.86 16.78 -1.60
C THR A 62 -0.12 15.53 -1.22
N THR A 63 1.06 15.69 -0.65
CA THR A 63 1.94 14.59 -0.25
C THR A 63 2.30 14.72 1.23
N HIS A 64 2.19 13.63 1.97
CA HIS A 64 2.30 13.60 3.43
C HIS A 64 3.25 12.49 3.87
N LEU A 65 4.15 12.80 4.81
CA LEU A 65 5.01 11.79 5.41
C LEU A 65 4.26 11.10 6.54
N ALA A 66 3.93 9.82 6.37
CA ALA A 66 3.20 9.05 7.39
C ALA A 66 3.50 7.55 7.30
N ASP A 67 3.70 6.93 8.46
CA ASP A 67 3.75 5.49 8.63
C ASP A 67 2.34 5.00 8.99
N VAL A 68 1.71 4.27 8.08
CA VAL A 68 0.33 3.77 8.27
C VAL A 68 0.18 2.78 9.42
N SER A 69 1.27 2.19 9.91
CA SER A 69 1.26 1.33 11.10
C SER A 69 1.13 2.12 12.41
N ARG A 70 1.21 3.45 12.35
CA ARG A 70 1.13 4.35 13.50
C ARG A 70 -0.16 5.16 13.44
N GLU A 71 -1.08 4.88 14.34
CA GLU A 71 -2.38 5.54 14.37
C GLU A 71 -2.28 7.06 14.41
N THR A 72 -1.32 7.60 15.19
CA THR A 72 -1.06 9.04 15.30
C THR A 72 -0.64 9.68 13.98
N ASP A 73 0.13 8.96 13.16
CA ASP A 73 0.54 9.43 11.84
C ASP A 73 -0.66 9.48 10.88
N VAL A 74 -1.53 8.47 10.95
CA VAL A 74 -2.76 8.42 10.14
C VAL A 74 -3.74 9.53 10.56
N GLN A 75 -3.87 9.82 11.86
CA GLN A 75 -4.67 10.93 12.36
C GLN A 75 -4.16 12.26 11.82
N ARG A 76 -2.85 12.51 11.93
CA ARG A 76 -2.21 13.71 11.36
C ARG A 76 -2.44 13.80 9.85
N PHE A 77 -2.24 12.70 9.12
CA PHE A 77 -2.47 12.66 7.67
C PHE A 77 -3.92 13.02 7.30
N ARG A 78 -4.91 12.50 8.05
CA ARG A 78 -6.32 12.87 7.87
C ARG A 78 -6.54 14.37 8.07
N ASP A 79 -5.99 14.94 9.15
CA ASP A 79 -6.19 16.36 9.49
C ASP A 79 -5.54 17.29 8.47
N GLU A 80 -4.31 16.99 8.05
CA GLU A 80 -3.61 17.70 7.00
C GLU A 80 -4.33 17.58 5.64
N THR A 81 -4.89 16.40 5.32
CA THR A 81 -5.72 16.21 4.13
C THR A 81 -6.92 17.13 4.15
N ALA A 82 -7.69 17.16 5.24
CA ALA A 82 -8.86 18.02 5.39
C ALA A 82 -8.49 19.50 5.25
N GLN A 83 -7.41 19.92 5.89
CA GLN A 83 -6.92 21.30 5.84
C GLN A 83 -6.43 21.69 4.44
N GLN A 84 -5.54 20.91 3.84
CA GLN A 84 -4.90 21.27 2.56
C GLN A 84 -5.85 21.19 1.38
N HIS A 85 -6.85 20.31 1.43
CA HIS A 85 -7.91 20.24 0.42
C HIS A 85 -9.10 21.16 0.74
N ALA A 86 -9.10 21.85 1.89
CA ALA A 86 -10.20 22.68 2.38
C ALA A 86 -11.54 21.94 2.32
N THR A 87 -11.56 20.71 2.88
CA THR A 87 -12.69 19.80 2.77
C THR A 87 -12.99 19.11 4.10
N ASP A 88 -14.24 18.76 4.31
CA ASP A 88 -14.69 17.91 5.41
C ASP A 88 -15.11 16.51 4.95
N LYS A 89 -14.88 16.19 3.67
CA LYS A 89 -15.24 14.92 3.05
C LYS A 89 -14.18 14.40 2.08
N ILE A 90 -14.16 13.09 1.87
CA ILE A 90 -13.42 12.41 0.81
C ILE A 90 -14.35 11.41 0.11
N HIS A 91 -14.02 11.01 -1.11
CA HIS A 91 -14.84 10.12 -1.91
C HIS A 91 -14.21 8.74 -2.09
N LEU A 92 -12.88 8.67 -2.08
CA LEU A 92 -12.11 7.46 -2.34
C LEU A 92 -11.04 7.28 -1.26
N LEU A 93 -10.93 6.06 -0.75
CA LEU A 93 -9.84 5.66 0.14
C LEU A 93 -9.18 4.39 -0.44
N PHE A 94 -7.95 4.52 -0.89
CA PHE A 94 -7.12 3.40 -1.34
C PHE A 94 -6.12 3.04 -0.24
N ASN A 95 -6.42 1.99 0.49
CA ASN A 95 -5.52 1.37 1.45
C ASN A 95 -4.56 0.45 0.68
N ASN A 96 -3.51 1.05 0.12
CA ASN A 96 -2.57 0.38 -0.77
C ASN A 96 -1.21 0.13 -0.11
N ALA A 97 -0.81 0.94 0.88
CA ALA A 97 0.47 0.79 1.56
C ALA A 97 0.68 -0.65 2.07
N GLY A 98 1.86 -1.18 1.84
CA GLY A 98 2.22 -2.52 2.28
C GLY A 98 3.67 -2.85 1.95
N ILE A 99 4.22 -3.82 2.66
CA ILE A 99 5.55 -4.38 2.44
C ILE A 99 5.47 -5.89 2.33
N GLY A 100 6.42 -6.50 1.64
CA GLY A 100 6.68 -7.94 1.74
C GLY A 100 7.66 -8.20 2.88
N GLY A 101 7.54 -9.30 3.59
CA GLY A 101 8.48 -9.66 4.65
C GLY A 101 7.83 -10.48 5.76
N GLY A 102 8.53 -10.63 6.90
CA GLY A 102 8.06 -11.42 8.04
C GLY A 102 7.83 -12.87 7.64
N GLY A 103 8.85 -13.47 6.98
CA GLY A 103 8.70 -14.77 6.34
C GLY A 103 8.57 -15.91 7.34
N SER A 104 9.63 -16.19 8.04
CA SER A 104 9.74 -17.38 8.90
C SER A 104 9.46 -17.06 10.36
N LEU A 105 8.59 -17.84 10.98
CA LEU A 105 8.38 -17.76 12.43
C LEU A 105 9.62 -18.20 13.25
N PHE A 106 10.54 -18.94 12.63
CA PHE A 106 11.74 -19.46 13.25
C PHE A 106 12.97 -18.56 13.09
N THR A 107 13.04 -17.82 11.98
CA THR A 107 14.26 -17.05 11.63
C THR A 107 14.04 -15.54 11.55
N SER A 108 12.82 -15.06 11.40
CA SER A 108 12.50 -13.64 11.50
C SER A 108 12.39 -13.21 12.97
N SER A 109 12.84 -11.99 13.28
CA SER A 109 12.60 -11.45 14.61
C SER A 109 11.12 -11.17 14.85
N ARG A 110 10.72 -11.06 16.12
CA ARG A 110 9.35 -10.68 16.48
C ARG A 110 9.00 -9.29 15.93
N GLU A 111 9.93 -8.37 16.01
CA GLU A 111 9.78 -6.99 15.55
C GLU A 111 9.57 -6.93 14.04
N GLU A 112 10.31 -7.72 13.26
CA GLU A 112 10.14 -7.83 11.81
C GLU A 112 8.76 -8.39 11.46
N TRP A 113 8.35 -9.46 12.15
CA TRP A 113 7.05 -10.08 11.96
C TRP A 113 5.90 -9.11 12.25
N GLU A 114 5.93 -8.49 13.44
CA GLU A 114 4.92 -7.52 13.89
C GLU A 114 4.91 -6.28 12.99
N ARG A 115 6.06 -5.79 12.55
CA ARG A 115 6.17 -4.66 11.63
C ARG A 115 5.45 -4.94 10.31
N THR A 116 5.71 -6.10 9.71
CA THR A 116 5.04 -6.51 8.47
C THR A 116 3.53 -6.60 8.67
N PHE A 117 3.09 -7.24 9.74
CA PHE A 117 1.67 -7.39 10.06
C PHE A 117 1.00 -6.03 10.30
N ASN A 118 1.62 -5.16 11.08
CA ASN A 118 1.09 -3.85 11.45
C ASN A 118 1.02 -2.89 10.23
N ILE A 119 1.98 -2.92 9.32
CA ILE A 119 1.90 -2.12 8.10
C ILE A 119 0.79 -2.67 7.19
N CYS A 120 0.77 -3.98 6.93
CA CYS A 120 -0.13 -4.57 5.93
C CYS A 120 -1.58 -4.71 6.40
N TRP A 121 -1.82 -4.95 7.69
CA TRP A 121 -3.15 -5.05 8.28
C TRP A 121 -3.52 -3.82 9.10
N GLY A 122 -2.68 -3.43 10.05
CA GLY A 122 -2.93 -2.27 10.93
C GLY A 122 -3.16 -0.99 10.13
N GLY A 123 -2.37 -0.77 9.08
CA GLY A 123 -2.53 0.36 8.18
C GLY A 123 -3.90 0.41 7.51
N VAL A 124 -4.41 -0.72 7.03
CA VAL A 124 -5.76 -0.80 6.43
C VAL A 124 -6.82 -0.48 7.49
N TYR A 125 -6.70 -1.03 8.69
CA TYR A 125 -7.64 -0.81 9.78
C TYR A 125 -7.64 0.65 10.22
N PHE A 126 -6.48 1.23 10.54
CA PHE A 126 -6.37 2.61 11.01
C PHE A 126 -6.87 3.61 9.95
N CYS A 127 -6.42 3.46 8.70
CA CYS A 127 -6.86 4.36 7.64
C CYS A 127 -8.37 4.26 7.41
N THR A 128 -8.93 3.06 7.37
CA THR A 128 -10.38 2.89 7.21
C THR A 128 -11.13 3.57 8.35
N ARG A 129 -10.77 3.31 9.60
CA ARG A 129 -11.46 3.85 10.77
C ARG A 129 -11.36 5.37 10.87
N ILE A 130 -10.17 5.92 10.59
CA ILE A 130 -9.87 7.35 10.77
C ILE A 130 -10.46 8.19 9.63
N PHE A 131 -10.50 7.67 8.39
CA PHE A 131 -11.08 8.39 7.24
C PHE A 131 -12.58 8.13 7.05
N LEU A 132 -13.17 7.12 7.71
CA LEU A 132 -14.60 6.79 7.58
C LEU A 132 -15.53 8.00 7.85
N PRO A 133 -15.30 8.85 8.86
CA PRO A 133 -16.14 10.03 9.08
C PRO A 133 -16.14 11.03 7.92
N LEU A 134 -15.04 11.13 7.15
CA LEU A 134 -14.97 11.97 5.96
C LEU A 134 -15.67 11.32 4.77
N LEU A 135 -15.60 9.99 4.64
CA LEU A 135 -16.34 9.24 3.63
C LEU A 135 -17.87 9.33 3.85
N GLN A 136 -18.31 9.31 5.11
CA GLN A 136 -19.73 9.40 5.47
C GLN A 136 -20.38 10.73 5.06
N LYS A 137 -19.60 11.80 4.96
CA LYS A 137 -20.08 13.13 4.55
C LYS A 137 -20.16 13.30 3.03
N ALA A 138 -19.61 12.39 2.25
CA ALA A 138 -19.69 12.45 0.81
C ALA A 138 -21.03 11.92 0.29
N ASP A 139 -21.42 12.35 -0.90
CA ASP A 139 -22.59 11.81 -1.62
C ASP A 139 -22.41 10.34 -2.03
N GLN A 140 -21.19 9.95 -2.33
CA GLN A 140 -20.73 8.61 -2.65
C GLN A 140 -19.35 8.36 -2.06
N GLY A 141 -19.13 7.18 -1.49
CA GLY A 141 -17.82 6.74 -1.01
C GLY A 141 -17.39 5.40 -1.60
N HIS A 142 -16.07 5.18 -1.74
CA HIS A 142 -15.53 3.88 -2.06
C HIS A 142 -14.21 3.63 -1.33
N ILE A 143 -14.14 2.52 -0.60
CA ILE A 143 -12.95 2.03 0.06
C ILE A 143 -12.39 0.89 -0.78
N VAL A 144 -11.12 0.96 -1.14
CA VAL A 144 -10.40 -0.10 -1.87
C VAL A 144 -9.24 -0.59 -1.02
N ASN A 145 -9.33 -1.82 -0.56
CA ASN A 145 -8.32 -2.45 0.28
C ASN A 145 -7.43 -3.39 -0.55
N THR A 146 -6.13 -3.17 -0.51
CA THR A 146 -5.16 -3.99 -1.22
C THR A 146 -4.74 -5.19 -0.38
N SER A 147 -5.33 -6.35 -0.69
CA SER A 147 -4.87 -7.65 -0.20
C SER A 147 -3.74 -8.17 -1.12
N SER A 148 -3.76 -9.44 -1.46
CA SER A 148 -2.82 -10.13 -2.33
C SER A 148 -3.42 -11.49 -2.71
N VAL A 149 -2.88 -12.16 -3.73
CA VAL A 149 -3.11 -13.60 -3.90
C VAL A 149 -2.73 -14.39 -2.64
N ASN A 150 -1.79 -13.89 -1.84
CA ASN A 150 -1.45 -14.44 -0.53
C ASN A 150 -2.55 -14.29 0.53
N GLY A 151 -3.53 -13.45 0.30
CA GLY A 151 -4.75 -13.36 1.11
C GLY A 151 -5.83 -14.35 0.70
N PHE A 152 -5.56 -15.14 -0.35
CA PHE A 152 -6.41 -16.23 -0.83
C PHE A 152 -5.68 -17.57 -0.76
N TRP A 153 -4.38 -17.58 -1.06
CA TRP A 153 -3.52 -18.75 -1.05
C TRP A 153 -2.19 -18.45 -0.36
N ALA A 154 -1.99 -18.99 0.85
CA ALA A 154 -0.82 -18.65 1.68
C ALA A 154 0.47 -19.40 1.29
N SER A 155 0.35 -20.56 0.67
CA SER A 155 1.51 -21.39 0.31
C SER A 155 2.07 -21.00 -1.06
N LEU A 156 3.22 -20.29 -1.05
CA LEU A 156 3.91 -19.85 -2.28
C LEU A 156 5.04 -20.79 -2.72
N GLY A 157 5.00 -22.02 -2.28
CA GLY A 157 6.03 -23.02 -2.56
C GLY A 157 6.81 -23.46 -1.33
N PRO A 158 7.71 -24.44 -1.48
CA PRO A 158 8.27 -25.18 -0.33
C PRO A 158 9.28 -24.39 0.50
N VAL A 159 9.78 -23.26 0.00
CA VAL A 159 10.94 -22.56 0.60
C VAL A 159 10.66 -21.10 0.96
N MET A 160 9.43 -20.63 0.77
CA MET A 160 9.07 -19.23 1.03
C MET A 160 7.96 -19.13 2.08
N PRO A 161 8.28 -19.21 3.38
CA PRO A 161 7.31 -18.96 4.42
C PRO A 161 6.99 -17.45 4.46
N HIS A 162 5.73 -17.07 4.31
CA HIS A 162 5.26 -15.69 4.39
C HIS A 162 4.24 -15.54 5.52
N THR A 163 4.60 -15.98 6.73
CA THR A 163 3.64 -16.11 7.83
C THR A 163 2.99 -14.79 8.21
N ALA A 164 3.76 -13.71 8.42
CA ALA A 164 3.22 -12.40 8.76
C ALA A 164 2.44 -11.78 7.59
N TYR A 165 3.03 -11.79 6.39
CA TYR A 165 2.43 -11.19 5.22
C TYR A 165 1.11 -11.88 4.84
N SER A 166 1.12 -13.22 4.75
CA SER A 166 -0.09 -13.99 4.44
C SER A 166 -1.17 -13.79 5.50
N ALA A 167 -0.83 -13.86 6.80
CA ALA A 167 -1.78 -13.59 7.87
C ALA A 167 -2.42 -12.20 7.73
N ALA A 168 -1.61 -11.15 7.48
CA ALA A 168 -2.11 -9.80 7.26
C ALA A 168 -3.03 -9.70 6.04
N LYS A 169 -2.67 -10.33 4.92
CA LYS A 169 -3.46 -10.24 3.68
C LYS A 169 -4.76 -11.05 3.74
N PHE A 170 -4.79 -12.16 4.48
CA PHE A 170 -6.06 -12.84 4.83
C PHE A 170 -6.92 -11.97 5.74
N ALA A 171 -6.32 -11.29 6.74
CA ALA A 171 -7.04 -10.37 7.61
C ALA A 171 -7.68 -9.22 6.81
N VAL A 172 -6.94 -8.62 5.86
CA VAL A 172 -7.46 -7.57 4.96
C VAL A 172 -8.65 -8.08 4.15
N LYS A 173 -8.57 -9.29 3.59
CA LYS A 173 -9.68 -9.89 2.83
C LYS A 173 -10.91 -10.09 3.73
N GLY A 174 -10.76 -10.80 4.84
CA GLY A 174 -11.87 -11.09 5.75
C GLY A 174 -12.53 -9.82 6.31
N PHE A 175 -11.71 -8.83 6.71
CA PHE A 175 -12.19 -7.52 7.13
C PHE A 175 -13.01 -6.82 6.03
N THR A 176 -12.52 -6.82 4.79
CA THR A 176 -13.19 -6.13 3.69
C THR A 176 -14.53 -6.79 3.36
N GLU A 177 -14.60 -8.12 3.36
CA GLU A 177 -15.85 -8.86 3.13
C GLU A 177 -16.89 -8.58 4.23
N ALA A 178 -16.46 -8.54 5.49
CA ALA A 178 -17.33 -8.16 6.61
C ALA A 178 -17.77 -6.68 6.53
N LEU A 179 -16.84 -5.78 6.17
CA LEU A 179 -17.10 -4.35 6.03
C LEU A 179 -18.14 -4.05 4.94
N ILE A 180 -18.20 -4.84 3.86
CA ILE A 180 -19.25 -4.71 2.82
C ILE A 180 -20.64 -4.82 3.45
N THR A 181 -20.83 -5.78 4.36
CA THR A 181 -22.12 -5.95 5.04
C THR A 181 -22.40 -4.82 6.02
N ASP A 182 -21.39 -4.41 6.78
CA ASP A 182 -21.52 -3.31 7.74
C ASP A 182 -21.87 -1.99 7.05
N LEU A 183 -21.21 -1.66 5.94
CA LEU A 183 -21.51 -0.47 5.14
C LEU A 183 -22.90 -0.50 4.52
N ARG A 184 -23.37 -1.67 4.05
CA ARG A 184 -24.75 -1.80 3.53
C ARG A 184 -25.80 -1.44 4.56
N LEU A 185 -25.54 -1.77 5.83
CA LEU A 185 -26.46 -1.49 6.93
C LEU A 185 -26.38 -0.05 7.42
N ASN A 186 -25.17 0.51 7.53
CA ASN A 186 -24.93 1.74 8.27
C ASN A 186 -24.55 2.94 7.39
N ALA A 187 -24.04 2.70 6.16
CA ALA A 187 -23.62 3.75 5.23
C ALA A 187 -23.74 3.26 3.77
N PRO A 188 -24.96 2.99 3.25
CA PRO A 188 -25.18 2.32 1.96
C PRO A 188 -24.66 3.11 0.74
N HIS A 189 -24.34 4.39 0.89
CA HIS A 189 -23.69 5.22 -0.11
C HIS A 189 -22.18 4.98 -0.22
N ILE A 190 -21.57 4.23 0.72
CA ILE A 190 -20.16 3.85 0.70
C ILE A 190 -20.03 2.40 0.25
N ARG A 191 -19.24 2.15 -0.77
CA ARG A 191 -18.88 0.80 -1.23
C ARG A 191 -17.52 0.40 -0.71
N CYS A 192 -17.26 -0.90 -0.66
CA CYS A 192 -15.96 -1.45 -0.34
C CYS A 192 -15.58 -2.54 -1.35
N SER A 193 -14.30 -2.59 -1.71
CA SER A 193 -13.74 -3.62 -2.59
C SER A 193 -12.39 -4.08 -2.05
N VAL A 194 -12.10 -5.37 -2.25
CA VAL A 194 -10.76 -5.92 -2.07
C VAL A 194 -10.12 -6.16 -3.44
N VAL A 195 -8.87 -5.71 -3.62
CA VAL A 195 -8.05 -6.07 -4.76
C VAL A 195 -6.98 -7.06 -4.32
N MET A 196 -6.73 -8.07 -5.14
CA MET A 196 -5.84 -9.18 -4.81
C MET A 196 -4.78 -9.34 -5.91
N PRO A 197 -3.77 -8.44 -5.95
CA PRO A 197 -2.71 -8.50 -6.94
C PRO A 197 -1.92 -9.81 -6.83
N GLY A 198 -1.53 -10.34 -7.97
CA GLY A 198 -0.52 -11.38 -8.08
C GLY A 198 0.88 -10.78 -8.02
N HIS A 199 1.84 -11.43 -8.68
CA HIS A 199 3.19 -10.90 -8.82
C HIS A 199 3.16 -9.75 -9.85
N ILE A 200 3.40 -8.54 -9.37
CA ILE A 200 3.46 -7.32 -10.20
C ILE A 200 4.89 -6.80 -10.11
N GLY A 201 5.48 -6.46 -11.26
CA GLY A 201 6.83 -5.89 -11.37
C GLY A 201 6.93 -4.51 -10.73
N THR A 202 6.96 -4.45 -9.41
CA THR A 202 7.12 -3.23 -8.61
C THR A 202 8.36 -3.35 -7.72
N SER A 203 8.84 -2.23 -7.20
CA SER A 203 9.97 -2.20 -6.26
C SER A 203 9.60 -2.67 -4.84
N ILE A 204 8.53 -3.48 -4.68
CA ILE A 204 8.07 -3.89 -3.35
C ILE A 204 9.15 -4.67 -2.58
N VAL A 205 9.92 -5.51 -3.26
CA VAL A 205 10.95 -6.33 -2.62
C VAL A 205 12.08 -5.44 -2.08
N SER A 206 12.65 -4.57 -2.92
CA SER A 206 13.73 -3.66 -2.52
C SER A 206 13.27 -2.64 -1.49
N ASN A 207 12.07 -2.09 -1.62
CA ASN A 207 11.51 -1.16 -0.64
C ASN A 207 11.22 -1.84 0.71
N SER A 208 10.71 -3.07 0.69
CA SER A 208 10.47 -3.84 1.91
C SER A 208 11.77 -4.12 2.67
N ARG A 209 12.84 -4.49 1.94
CA ARG A 209 14.16 -4.66 2.53
C ARG A 209 14.62 -3.39 3.23
N LYS A 210 14.56 -2.23 2.57
CA LYS A 210 14.94 -0.94 3.17
C LYS A 210 14.16 -0.64 4.46
N ILE A 211 12.87 -0.90 4.46
CA ILE A 211 12.00 -0.65 5.61
C ILE A 211 12.31 -1.63 6.75
N ILE A 212 12.56 -2.90 6.47
CA ILE A 212 12.81 -3.94 7.47
C ILE A 212 14.20 -3.82 8.07
N THR A 213 15.23 -3.67 7.22
CA THR A 213 16.64 -3.68 7.65
C THR A 213 17.19 -2.31 8.01
N GLY A 214 16.49 -1.22 7.65
CA GLY A 214 17.00 0.14 7.74
C GLY A 214 18.13 0.45 6.73
N SER A 215 18.40 -0.46 5.79
CA SER A 215 19.43 -0.28 4.78
C SER A 215 19.06 0.83 3.81
N THR A 216 20.00 1.71 3.51
CA THR A 216 19.87 2.74 2.47
C THR A 216 20.46 2.29 1.12
N ALA A 217 21.11 1.11 1.09
CA ALA A 217 21.67 0.56 -0.12
C ALA A 217 20.59 0.15 -1.13
N ASP A 218 20.77 0.54 -2.37
CA ASP A 218 19.88 0.15 -3.47
C ASP A 218 20.16 -1.27 -3.97
N GLU A 219 21.36 -1.78 -3.73
CA GLU A 219 21.84 -3.08 -4.18
C GLU A 219 22.00 -4.07 -3.01
N LEU A 220 21.80 -5.33 -3.30
CA LEU A 220 22.07 -6.42 -2.36
C LEU A 220 23.58 -6.55 -2.14
N SER A 221 23.99 -6.81 -0.92
CA SER A 221 25.37 -7.21 -0.63
C SER A 221 25.70 -8.56 -1.28
N PRO A 222 26.95 -8.88 -1.55
CA PRO A 222 27.36 -10.18 -2.08
C PRO A 222 26.85 -11.38 -1.26
N ALA A 223 26.76 -11.21 0.07
CA ALA A 223 26.23 -12.25 0.97
C ALA A 223 24.72 -12.45 0.79
N GLU A 224 23.96 -11.37 0.61
CA GLU A 224 22.51 -11.42 0.37
C GLU A 224 22.21 -12.00 -1.02
N ILE A 225 23.01 -11.66 -2.05
CA ILE A 225 22.92 -12.25 -3.38
C ILE A 225 23.16 -13.76 -3.29
N ALA A 226 24.21 -14.20 -2.59
CA ALA A 226 24.49 -15.63 -2.40
C ALA A 226 23.34 -16.35 -1.72
N GLN A 227 22.74 -15.77 -0.68
CA GLN A 227 21.56 -16.35 -0.01
C GLN A 227 20.33 -16.38 -0.93
N ALA A 228 20.10 -15.34 -1.72
CA ALA A 228 19.01 -15.30 -2.68
C ALA A 228 19.17 -16.38 -3.75
N ARG A 229 20.39 -16.57 -4.28
CA ARG A 229 20.70 -17.66 -5.23
C ARG A 229 20.39 -19.04 -4.65
N VAL A 230 20.74 -19.29 -3.39
CA VAL A 230 20.41 -20.55 -2.70
C VAL A 230 18.89 -20.75 -2.63
N ARG A 231 18.13 -19.70 -2.29
CA ARG A 231 16.66 -19.78 -2.24
C ARG A 231 16.04 -20.04 -3.62
N ILE A 232 16.53 -19.35 -4.66
CA ILE A 232 16.07 -19.53 -6.05
C ILE A 232 16.34 -20.97 -6.52
N ALA A 233 17.54 -21.49 -6.25
CA ALA A 233 17.88 -22.88 -6.56
C ALA A 233 16.99 -23.89 -5.81
N ALA A 234 16.67 -23.64 -4.55
CA ALA A 234 15.75 -24.45 -3.76
C ALA A 234 14.31 -24.44 -4.28
N MET A 235 13.91 -23.42 -5.06
CA MET A 235 12.63 -23.37 -5.78
C MET A 235 12.66 -24.17 -7.11
N GLY A 236 13.77 -24.82 -7.42
CA GLY A 236 13.93 -25.57 -8.68
C GLY A 236 14.26 -24.69 -9.89
N MET A 237 14.58 -23.41 -9.66
CA MET A 237 15.00 -22.48 -10.72
C MET A 237 16.53 -22.48 -10.85
N ASP A 238 17.01 -22.29 -12.07
CA ASP A 238 18.44 -22.21 -12.34
C ASP A 238 18.96 -20.79 -12.02
N ALA A 239 19.40 -20.60 -10.78
CA ALA A 239 19.93 -19.31 -10.30
C ALA A 239 21.19 -18.83 -11.04
N THR A 240 21.87 -19.72 -11.80
CA THR A 240 23.06 -19.34 -12.56
C THR A 240 22.75 -18.53 -13.82
N LYS A 241 21.49 -18.59 -14.27
CA LYS A 241 20.99 -17.85 -15.44
C LYS A 241 20.53 -16.43 -15.10
N LEU A 242 20.50 -16.08 -13.82
CA LEU A 242 20.09 -14.76 -13.37
C LEU A 242 21.32 -13.89 -13.08
N SER A 243 21.31 -12.65 -13.55
CA SER A 243 22.29 -11.65 -13.14
C SER A 243 22.04 -11.22 -11.68
N ASP A 244 23.02 -10.54 -11.05
CA ASP A 244 22.84 -10.00 -9.69
C ASP A 244 21.75 -8.90 -9.65
N ALA A 245 21.45 -8.27 -10.78
CA ALA A 245 20.36 -7.29 -10.91
C ALA A 245 18.97 -7.93 -11.03
N ASP A 246 18.92 -9.23 -11.38
CA ASP A 246 17.66 -10.00 -11.49
C ASP A 246 17.29 -10.70 -10.17
N ILE A 247 18.19 -10.67 -9.19
CA ILE A 247 18.06 -11.26 -7.86
C ILE A 247 17.56 -10.24 -6.84
#